data_37e05f4cf98cec8d4699dc604d1d8cae
#
_entry.id   37e05f4cf98cec8d4699dc604d1d8cae
#
_cell.length_a   1.000
_cell.length_b   1.000
_cell.length_c   1.000
_cell.angle_alpha   90.00
_cell.angle_beta   90.00
_cell.angle_gamma   90.00
#
_symmetry.space_group_name_H-M   'P 1'
#
loop_
_entity.id
_entity.type
_entity.pdbx_description
1 polymer ?
#
loop_
_entity_poly.entity_id
_entity_poly.type
_entity_poly.pdbx_seq_one_letter_code
_entity_poly.pdbx_strand_id
1 'polypeptide(L)'
;MWNELKSAKEINKEKPFYINILAKDVFEIDTDETILVQGIIDLYYINKNNELILVDFKTDYIKEGEEDKLVKKYNKQLEIYKKALESSLKRKVVHTYIFSMQLNKLIEL
;
A
#
# COMPACT_ATOMS: atom_id res chain seq x y z
N MET A 1 0.06 -14.91 2.80
CA MET A 1 -0.32 -14.19 1.55
C MET A 1 -0.68 -15.15 0.43
N TRP A 2 0.16 -16.12 0.15
CA TRP A 2 -0.08 -17.01 -1.01
C TRP A 2 -1.42 -17.76 -0.95
N ASN A 3 -1.73 -18.34 0.20
CA ASN A 3 -3.00 -19.06 0.37
C ASN A 3 -4.20 -18.14 0.25
N GLU A 4 -4.09 -16.93 0.74
CA GLU A 4 -5.16 -15.93 0.63
C GLU A 4 -5.35 -15.50 -0.81
N LEU A 5 -4.26 -15.33 -1.57
CA LEU A 5 -4.33 -14.98 -2.98
C LEU A 5 -5.03 -16.06 -3.80
N LYS A 6 -4.78 -17.34 -3.49
CA LYS A 6 -5.44 -18.45 -4.19
C LYS A 6 -6.95 -18.40 -4.07
N SER A 7 -7.46 -17.90 -2.95
CA SER A 7 -8.91 -17.82 -2.71
C SER A 7 -9.48 -16.43 -2.97
N ALA A 8 -8.65 -15.49 -3.46
CA ALA A 8 -9.08 -14.11 -3.67
C ALA A 8 -10.14 -14.02 -4.77
N LYS A 9 -11.10 -13.12 -4.58
CA LYS A 9 -12.14 -12.86 -5.56
C LYS A 9 -11.61 -12.09 -6.76
N GLU A 10 -10.61 -11.22 -6.52
CA GLU A 10 -10.04 -10.35 -7.54
C GLU A 10 -8.59 -10.08 -7.18
N ILE A 11 -7.70 -10.14 -8.18
CA ILE A 11 -6.28 -9.86 -8.01
C ILE A 11 -5.87 -8.86 -9.09
N ASN A 12 -5.21 -7.76 -8.70
CA ASN A 12 -4.73 -6.74 -9.62
C ASN A 12 -3.27 -6.47 -9.33
N LYS A 13 -2.43 -6.55 -10.36
CA LYS A 13 -0.98 -6.35 -10.27
C LYS A 13 -0.56 -5.17 -11.12
N GLU A 14 0.48 -4.47 -10.66
CA GLU A 14 1.12 -3.38 -11.41
C GLU A 14 0.11 -2.37 -11.94
N LYS A 15 -0.78 -1.89 -11.04
CA LYS A 15 -1.86 -0.98 -11.41
C LYS A 15 -1.39 0.47 -11.32
N PRO A 16 -1.32 1.20 -12.45
CA PRO A 16 -0.98 2.61 -12.40
C PRO A 16 -2.13 3.44 -11.83
N PHE A 17 -1.78 4.53 -11.19
CA PHE A 17 -2.78 5.46 -10.65
C PHE A 17 -2.34 6.90 -10.80
N TYR A 18 -3.34 7.78 -10.86
CA TYR A 18 -3.19 9.25 -10.78
C TYR A 18 -4.24 9.75 -9.82
N ILE A 19 -3.85 10.60 -8.88
CA ILE A 19 -4.80 11.17 -7.94
C ILE A 19 -4.34 12.54 -7.48
N ASN A 20 -5.31 13.46 -7.34
CA ASN A 20 -5.08 14.73 -6.66
C ASN A 20 -5.53 14.57 -5.22
N ILE A 21 -4.64 14.86 -4.28
CA ILE A 21 -4.96 14.81 -2.86
C ILE A 21 -4.61 16.15 -2.22
N LEU A 22 -5.30 16.47 -1.12
CA LEU A 22 -4.94 17.64 -0.35
C LEU A 22 -3.59 17.41 0.32
N ALA A 23 -2.66 18.36 0.14
CA ALA A 23 -1.34 18.23 0.72
C ALA A 23 -1.40 18.10 2.24
N LYS A 24 -2.33 18.77 2.89
CA LYS A 24 -2.51 18.71 4.34
C LYS A 24 -2.95 17.34 4.86
N ASP A 25 -3.51 16.49 3.97
CA ASP A 25 -3.95 15.14 4.37
C ASP A 25 -2.80 14.16 4.51
N VAL A 26 -1.65 14.45 3.92
CA VAL A 26 -0.49 13.56 3.93
C VAL A 26 0.78 14.20 4.44
N PHE A 27 0.85 15.53 4.48
CA PHE A 27 1.99 16.27 5.00
C PHE A 27 1.54 17.21 6.12
N GLU A 28 2.44 17.51 7.05
CA GLU A 28 2.16 18.42 8.17
C GLU A 28 2.31 19.87 7.71
N ILE A 29 1.46 20.30 6.79
CA ILE A 29 1.44 21.69 6.30
C ILE A 29 0.00 22.20 6.31
N ASP A 30 -0.14 23.47 6.59
CA ASP A 30 -1.44 24.13 6.67
C ASP A 30 -1.69 24.86 5.34
N THR A 31 -2.21 24.13 4.37
CA THR A 31 -2.54 24.66 3.06
C THR A 31 -3.71 23.88 2.47
N ASP A 32 -4.50 24.54 1.64
CA ASP A 32 -5.59 23.89 0.88
C ASP A 32 -5.14 23.45 -0.51
N GLU A 33 -3.85 23.54 -0.80
CA GLU A 33 -3.32 23.12 -2.08
C GLU A 33 -3.42 21.61 -2.25
N THR A 34 -3.63 21.22 -3.51
CA THR A 34 -3.61 19.80 -3.88
C THR A 34 -2.29 19.45 -4.55
N ILE A 35 -1.92 18.19 -4.44
CA ILE A 35 -0.77 17.65 -5.17
C ILE A 35 -1.24 16.52 -6.05
N LEU A 36 -0.64 16.43 -7.24
CA LEU A 36 -0.86 15.30 -8.12
C LEU A 36 0.11 14.19 -7.73
N VAL A 37 -0.44 13.03 -7.38
CA VAL A 37 0.35 11.85 -7.08
C VAL A 37 0.10 10.83 -8.18
N GLN A 38 1.19 10.27 -8.71
CA GLN A 38 1.10 9.20 -9.69
C GLN A 38 2.12 8.11 -9.34
N GLY A 39 1.79 6.88 -9.65
CA GLY A 39 2.64 5.77 -9.35
C GLY A 39 2.04 4.46 -9.82
N ILE A 40 2.64 3.37 -9.38
CA ILE A 40 2.18 2.03 -9.71
C ILE A 40 2.02 1.26 -8.41
N ILE A 41 0.81 0.72 -8.21
CA ILE A 41 0.55 -0.18 -7.08
C ILE A 41 0.97 -1.58 -7.50
N ASP A 42 1.88 -2.19 -6.74
CA ASP A 42 2.43 -3.50 -7.08
C ASP A 42 1.36 -4.59 -7.07
N LEU A 43 0.52 -4.58 -6.04
CA LEU A 43 -0.51 -5.60 -5.88
C LEU A 43 -1.62 -5.08 -4.99
N TYR A 44 -2.86 -5.26 -5.42
CA TYR A 44 -3.98 -5.23 -4.50
C TYR A 44 -4.93 -6.36 -4.85
N TYR A 45 -5.64 -6.86 -3.85
CA TYR A 45 -6.58 -7.93 -4.07
C TYR A 45 -7.77 -7.83 -3.11
N ILE A 46 -8.85 -8.49 -3.49
CA ILE A 46 -10.03 -8.61 -2.64
C ILE A 46 -10.09 -10.07 -2.21
N ASN A 47 -9.99 -10.31 -0.92
CA ASN A 47 -9.97 -11.66 -0.40
C ASN A 47 -11.38 -12.27 -0.35
N LYS A 48 -11.46 -13.53 0.07
CA LYS A 48 -12.75 -14.22 0.14
C LYS A 48 -13.74 -13.58 1.12
N ASN A 49 -13.25 -12.80 2.06
CA ASN A 49 -14.08 -12.06 3.02
C ASN A 49 -14.48 -10.67 2.51
N ASN A 50 -14.23 -10.40 1.24
CA ASN A 50 -14.54 -9.12 0.59
C ASN A 50 -13.75 -7.95 1.17
N GLU A 51 -12.56 -8.21 1.67
CA GLU A 51 -11.66 -7.18 2.19
C GLU A 51 -10.65 -6.77 1.12
N LEU A 52 -10.43 -5.46 1.01
CA LEU A 52 -9.45 -4.90 0.08
C LEU A 52 -8.08 -4.83 0.76
N ILE A 53 -7.09 -5.47 0.16
CA ILE A 53 -5.75 -5.60 0.69
C ILE A 53 -4.76 -4.97 -0.28
N LEU A 54 -3.87 -4.13 0.25
CA LEU A 54 -2.80 -3.48 -0.52
C LEU A 54 -1.47 -4.08 -0.10
N VAL A 55 -0.66 -4.49 -1.08
CA VAL A 55 0.66 -5.05 -0.84
C VAL A 55 1.69 -4.35 -1.71
N ASP A 56 2.80 -3.95 -1.11
CA ASP A 56 3.92 -3.35 -1.82
C ASP A 56 5.17 -4.20 -1.61
N PHE A 57 5.87 -4.52 -2.69
CA PHE A 57 7.08 -5.35 -2.62
C PHE A 57 8.31 -4.48 -2.46
N LYS A 58 9.17 -4.82 -1.50
CA LYS A 58 10.41 -4.10 -1.25
C LYS A 58 11.59 -5.06 -1.27
N THR A 59 12.67 -4.62 -1.91
CA THR A 59 13.90 -5.43 -2.05
C THR A 59 15.00 -4.96 -1.12
N ASP A 60 14.73 -3.99 -0.25
CA ASP A 60 15.71 -3.44 0.68
C ASP A 60 16.36 -4.55 1.50
N TYR A 61 17.67 -4.43 1.71
CA TYR A 61 18.38 -5.36 2.59
C TYR A 61 18.09 -5.00 4.04
N ILE A 62 17.47 -5.92 4.76
CA ILE A 62 17.22 -5.81 6.19
C ILE A 62 17.47 -7.16 6.84
N LYS A 63 17.79 -7.13 8.13
CA LYS A 63 17.95 -8.33 8.93
C LYS A 63 16.67 -8.65 9.68
N GLU A 64 16.53 -9.91 10.10
CA GLU A 64 15.46 -10.33 11.00
C GLU A 64 15.45 -9.44 12.23
N GLY A 65 14.27 -8.92 12.60
CA GLY A 65 14.12 -7.99 13.71
C GLY A 65 14.21 -6.52 13.32
N GLU A 66 14.52 -6.22 12.05
CA GLU A 66 14.63 -4.84 11.56
C GLU A 66 13.40 -4.40 10.75
N GLU A 67 12.28 -5.10 10.90
CA GLU A 67 11.06 -4.79 10.14
C GLU A 67 10.61 -3.36 10.34
N ASP A 68 10.79 -2.79 11.53
CA ASP A 68 10.41 -1.41 11.83
C ASP A 68 11.13 -0.40 10.96
N LYS A 69 12.33 -0.71 10.51
CA LYS A 69 13.08 0.17 9.62
C LYS A 69 12.39 0.34 8.28
N LEU A 70 11.86 -0.75 7.74
CA LEU A 70 11.09 -0.70 6.49
C LEU A 70 9.80 0.09 6.68
N VAL A 71 9.08 -0.15 7.78
CA VAL A 71 7.83 0.53 8.07
C VAL A 71 8.07 2.04 8.14
N LYS A 72 9.08 2.48 8.89
CA LYS A 72 9.40 3.90 9.03
C LYS A 72 9.79 4.53 7.70
N LYS A 73 10.56 3.82 6.89
CA LYS A 73 11.03 4.33 5.61
C LYS A 73 9.90 4.53 4.61
N TYR A 74 8.93 3.62 4.57
CA TYR A 74 7.91 3.59 3.52
C TYR A 74 6.50 3.92 3.98
N ASN A 75 6.31 4.19 5.26
CA ASN A 75 4.98 4.44 5.82
C ASN A 75 4.24 5.57 5.07
N LYS A 76 4.92 6.67 4.79
CA LYS A 76 4.30 7.80 4.10
C LYS A 76 3.92 7.44 2.67
N GLN A 77 4.79 6.73 1.96
CA GLN A 77 4.50 6.29 0.60
C GLN A 77 3.25 5.41 0.55
N LEU A 78 3.15 4.46 1.47
CA LEU A 78 2.03 3.54 1.49
C LEU A 78 0.74 4.20 1.97
N GLU A 79 0.83 5.20 2.82
CA GLU A 79 -0.32 6.01 3.18
C GLU A 79 -0.90 6.70 1.95
N ILE A 80 -0.05 7.26 1.10
CA ILE A 80 -0.46 7.91 -0.15
C ILE A 80 -1.07 6.88 -1.10
N TYR A 81 -0.44 5.72 -1.25
CA TYR A 81 -0.95 4.65 -2.12
C TYR A 81 -2.31 4.14 -1.64
N LYS A 82 -2.46 3.98 -0.32
CA LYS A 82 -3.73 3.60 0.28
C LYS A 82 -4.84 4.59 -0.06
N LYS A 83 -4.56 5.88 0.10
CA LYS A 83 -5.54 6.94 -0.21
C LYS A 83 -5.90 6.94 -1.70
N ALA A 84 -4.93 6.75 -2.57
CA ALA A 84 -5.16 6.68 -4.00
C ALA A 84 -6.07 5.51 -4.35
N LEU A 85 -5.81 4.34 -3.80
CA LEU A 85 -6.59 3.15 -4.06
C LEU A 85 -8.02 3.29 -3.52
N GLU A 86 -8.16 3.82 -2.31
CA GLU A 86 -9.48 4.05 -1.71
C GLU A 86 -10.31 5.03 -2.52
N SER A 87 -9.69 6.09 -3.02
CA SER A 87 -10.36 7.07 -3.85
C SER A 87 -10.79 6.48 -5.19
N SER A 88 -9.92 5.68 -5.80
CA SER A 88 -10.18 5.07 -7.10
C SER A 88 -11.28 4.03 -7.05
N LEU A 89 -11.27 3.17 -6.03
CA LEU A 89 -12.21 2.06 -5.91
C LEU A 89 -13.45 2.38 -5.07
N LYS A 90 -13.47 3.55 -4.41
CA LYS A 90 -14.58 4.00 -3.55
C LYS A 90 -14.86 2.98 -2.43
N ARG A 91 -13.79 2.43 -1.87
CA ARG A 91 -13.90 1.51 -0.75
C ARG A 91 -12.65 1.57 0.11
N LYS A 92 -12.77 1.12 1.35
CA LYS A 92 -11.69 1.20 2.34
C LYS A 92 -10.68 0.07 2.17
N VAL A 93 -9.39 0.41 2.29
CA VAL A 93 -8.33 -0.60 2.36
C VAL A 93 -8.31 -1.12 3.80
N VAL A 94 -8.51 -2.41 3.96
CA VAL A 94 -8.59 -3.04 5.29
C VAL A 94 -7.22 -3.35 5.85
N HIS A 95 -6.31 -3.85 5.00
CA HIS A 95 -4.94 -4.15 5.41
C HIS A 95 -3.95 -3.61 4.37
N THR A 96 -2.83 -3.09 4.86
CA THR A 96 -1.72 -2.64 4.04
C THR A 96 -0.47 -3.37 4.49
N TYR A 97 0.22 -4.02 3.55
CA TYR A 97 1.41 -4.81 3.83
C TYR A 97 2.58 -4.37 2.97
N ILE A 98 3.77 -4.47 3.56
CA ILE A 98 5.02 -4.55 2.80
C ILE A 98 5.41 -6.02 2.75
N PHE A 99 5.71 -6.53 1.55
CA PHE A 99 6.33 -7.83 1.43
C PHE A 99 7.83 -7.64 1.27
N SER A 100 8.59 -8.03 2.29
CA SER A 100 10.04 -7.96 2.24
C SER A 100 10.56 -9.15 1.42
N MET A 101 11.14 -8.86 0.27
CA MET A 101 11.74 -9.90 -0.58
C MET A 101 12.95 -10.50 0.11
N GLN A 102 13.69 -9.70 0.87
CA GLN A 102 14.87 -10.13 1.61
C GLN A 102 14.53 -11.15 2.69
N LEU A 103 13.48 -10.88 3.46
CA LEU A 103 13.07 -11.76 4.56
C LEU A 103 12.00 -12.77 4.16
N ASN A 104 11.45 -12.63 2.95
CA ASN A 104 10.32 -13.45 2.48
C ASN A 104 9.17 -13.39 3.47
N LYS A 105 8.77 -12.19 3.85
CA LYS A 105 7.86 -11.97 4.97
C LYS A 105 6.91 -10.80 4.70
N LEU A 106 5.63 -10.97 5.10
CA LEU A 106 4.66 -9.88 5.11
C LEU A 106 4.79 -9.08 6.39
N ILE A 107 4.80 -7.76 6.24
CA ILE A 107 4.88 -6.83 7.37
C ILE A 107 3.66 -5.93 7.28
N GLU A 108 2.80 -5.96 8.28
CA GLU A 108 1.61 -5.11 8.31
C GLU A 108 1.94 -3.71 8.83
N LEU A 109 1.35 -2.70 8.16
CA LEU A 109 1.49 -1.31 8.59
C LEU A 109 0.34 -0.88 9.47
#